data_34e4907bdec544d312376c702cb92b1f
#
_entry.id   34e4907bdec544d312376c702cb92b1f
#
_cell.length_a   1.000
_cell.length_b   1.000
_cell.length_c   1.000
_cell.angle_alpha   90.00
_cell.angle_beta   90.00
_cell.angle_gamma   90.00
#
_symmetry.space_group_name_H-M   'P 1'
#
loop_
_entity.id
_entity.type
_entity.pdbx_description
1 polymer ?
#
loop_
_entity_poly.entity_id
_entity_poly.type
_entity_poly.pdbx_seq_one_letter_code
_entity_poly.pdbx_strand_id
1 'polypeptide(L)'
;VFRTAMSPGIREQGDCFPMIANKEGKMVVGQFGSFIGPFLEAYNDTIEEGDIILTNDPYMCNAAVSHLPDWVVLVPVFKDGRHIAWSAMFGHMSDNGGMVPGSIPIEATTIFQEGIRIPPTKLYKKGVLQSDLLELILHNVRTPQWNRFDLNALVAACNTAAKRCVELSVRFGDDVLFSTMDIMLRRNYDAMKHIIGMFIPEEPRVFEDYLCDDGMGMGPYKIKCTMWREGEKAIFDFSGTDPQAQSSVNFFLNEDMFKMFFGSFTINVVDPQIVFNDGFYDLVDVRIPQGTLLKPNYPAALSGRTHALGRIFDVLGALLGMGAPEMMLNAAGFSDSPHLFFSGYDSRPGK
;
A
#
# COMPACT_ATOMS: atom_id res chain seq x y z
N VAL A 1 -3.62 12.34 13.77
CA VAL A 1 -4.05 12.45 12.36
C VAL A 1 -5.54 12.75 12.31
N PHE A 2 -6.42 11.84 12.71
CA PHE A 2 -7.90 11.98 12.58
C PHE A 2 -8.50 13.30 13.10
N ARG A 3 -7.88 13.96 14.08
CA ARG A 3 -8.36 15.24 14.62
C ARG A 3 -7.84 16.46 13.86
N THR A 4 -6.84 16.31 13.03
CA THR A 4 -6.12 17.43 12.38
C THR A 4 -6.16 17.35 10.86
N ALA A 5 -6.44 16.18 10.31
CA ALA A 5 -6.63 16.00 8.88
C ALA A 5 -7.92 16.66 8.39
N MET A 6 -7.91 17.06 7.14
CA MET A 6 -9.05 17.74 6.47
C MET A 6 -9.75 16.82 5.46
N SER A 7 -8.99 15.96 4.78
CA SER A 7 -9.54 15.01 3.81
C SER A 7 -10.51 14.05 4.49
N PRO A 8 -11.75 13.90 4.01
CA PRO A 8 -12.72 12.96 4.56
C PRO A 8 -12.24 11.51 4.55
N GLY A 9 -11.50 11.09 3.52
CA GLY A 9 -10.87 9.77 3.47
C GLY A 9 -10.02 9.50 4.70
N ILE A 10 -9.15 10.43 5.07
CA ILE A 10 -8.29 10.30 6.25
C ILE A 10 -9.09 10.46 7.54
N ARG A 11 -9.92 11.51 7.64
CA ARG A 11 -10.55 11.91 8.90
C ARG A 11 -11.73 11.04 9.29
N GLU A 12 -12.59 10.69 8.32
CA GLU A 12 -13.86 10.00 8.58
C GLU A 12 -13.77 8.50 8.28
N GLN A 13 -13.07 8.12 7.20
CA GLN A 13 -12.95 6.72 6.78
C GLN A 13 -11.71 6.03 7.36
N GLY A 14 -10.74 6.81 7.87
CA GLY A 14 -9.51 6.26 8.42
C GLY A 14 -8.54 5.75 7.36
N ASP A 15 -8.64 6.24 6.12
CA ASP A 15 -7.78 5.83 5.01
C ASP A 15 -6.38 6.45 5.14
N CYS A 16 -5.70 6.00 6.18
CA CYS A 16 -4.32 6.36 6.50
C CYS A 16 -3.73 5.29 7.42
N PHE A 17 -2.61 4.71 7.03
CA PHE A 17 -2.04 3.55 7.73
C PHE A 17 -0.62 3.83 8.22
N PRO A 18 -0.43 3.92 9.56
CA PRO A 18 0.89 4.07 10.17
C PRO A 18 1.63 2.75 10.25
N MET A 19 2.96 2.81 10.17
CA MET A 19 3.82 1.67 10.45
C MET A 19 5.14 2.08 11.09
N ILE A 20 5.72 1.11 11.79
CA ILE A 20 7.13 1.08 12.19
C ILE A 20 7.77 -0.13 11.52
N ALA A 21 8.90 0.10 10.88
CA ALA A 21 9.70 -0.96 10.31
C ALA A 21 11.11 -0.98 10.93
N ASN A 22 11.77 -2.11 10.86
CA ASN A 22 13.18 -2.20 11.21
C ASN A 22 14.04 -1.42 10.20
N LYS A 23 15.33 -1.33 10.42
CA LYS A 23 16.23 -0.57 9.54
C LYS A 23 16.33 -1.14 8.11
N GLU A 24 16.05 -2.42 7.93
CA GLU A 24 15.98 -3.11 6.65
C GLU A 24 14.66 -2.87 5.89
N GLY A 25 13.69 -2.16 6.49
CA GLY A 25 12.41 -1.83 5.88
C GLY A 25 11.31 -2.86 6.07
N LYS A 26 11.52 -3.93 6.87
CA LYS A 26 10.48 -4.90 7.21
C LYS A 26 9.55 -4.28 8.27
N MET A 27 8.26 -4.19 7.98
CA MET A 27 7.25 -3.73 8.93
C MET A 27 7.20 -4.65 10.14
N VAL A 28 7.39 -4.07 11.33
CA VAL A 28 7.30 -4.79 12.62
C VAL A 28 5.93 -4.62 13.26
N VAL A 29 5.37 -3.43 13.13
CA VAL A 29 4.02 -3.11 13.60
C VAL A 29 3.40 -2.07 12.68
N GLY A 30 2.17 -2.31 12.25
CA GLY A 30 1.46 -1.43 11.34
C GLY A 30 0.11 -2.02 10.98
N GLN A 31 -0.62 -1.33 10.10
CA GLN A 31 -1.96 -1.75 9.72
C GLN A 31 -2.02 -2.31 8.30
N PHE A 32 -1.24 -1.84 7.35
CA PHE A 32 -1.46 -2.18 5.95
C PHE A 32 -0.16 -2.17 5.15
N GLY A 33 0.58 -3.27 5.22
CA GLY A 33 1.68 -3.60 4.35
C GLY A 33 2.96 -2.81 4.52
N SER A 34 4.00 -3.32 3.90
CA SER A 34 5.29 -2.68 3.84
C SER A 34 5.38 -1.75 2.63
N PHE A 35 5.41 -0.45 2.85
CA PHE A 35 5.73 0.53 1.80
C PHE A 35 7.25 0.70 1.66
N ILE A 36 7.99 0.39 2.71
CA ILE A 36 9.39 0.77 2.88
C ILE A 36 10.29 -0.16 2.07
N GLY A 37 10.02 -1.47 2.08
CA GLY A 37 10.77 -2.45 1.29
C GLY A 37 10.85 -2.06 -0.20
N PRO A 38 9.71 -2.00 -0.91
CA PRO A 38 9.68 -1.57 -2.32
C PRO A 38 10.25 -0.18 -2.56
N PHE A 39 10.02 0.77 -1.65
CA PHE A 39 10.62 2.10 -1.73
C PHE A 39 12.16 2.02 -1.66
N LEU A 40 12.73 1.25 -0.74
CA LEU A 40 14.19 1.12 -0.58
C LEU A 40 14.85 0.50 -1.81
N GLU A 41 14.19 -0.41 -2.50
CA GLU A 41 14.65 -1.00 -3.75
C GLU A 41 14.77 0.03 -4.89
N ALA A 42 13.89 1.02 -4.89
CA ALA A 42 13.83 2.07 -5.93
C ALA A 42 14.61 3.34 -5.57
N TYR A 43 14.89 3.58 -4.27
CA TYR A 43 15.48 4.82 -3.80
C TYR A 43 17.01 4.76 -3.77
N ASN A 44 17.66 5.61 -4.57
CA ASN A 44 19.11 5.61 -4.78
C ASN A 44 19.87 6.78 -4.12
N ASP A 45 19.17 7.65 -3.36
CA ASP A 45 19.82 8.77 -2.68
C ASP A 45 20.20 8.38 -1.24
N THR A 46 21.13 9.14 -0.65
CA THR A 46 21.56 8.95 0.75
C THR A 46 20.43 9.32 1.71
N ILE A 47 20.35 8.60 2.83
CA ILE A 47 19.39 8.87 3.90
C ILE A 47 20.17 9.40 5.10
N GLU A 48 19.77 10.57 5.59
CA GLU A 48 20.45 11.27 6.68
C GLU A 48 19.47 11.62 7.80
N GLU A 49 20.00 11.85 8.99
CA GLU A 49 19.19 12.26 10.14
C GLU A 49 18.45 13.58 9.86
N GLY A 50 17.14 13.59 10.14
CA GLY A 50 16.27 14.73 9.87
C GLY A 50 15.70 14.79 8.46
N ASP A 51 16.03 13.82 7.60
CA ASP A 51 15.35 13.69 6.31
C ASP A 51 13.89 13.21 6.51
N ILE A 52 13.00 13.72 5.69
CA ILE A 52 11.63 13.19 5.54
C ILE A 52 11.35 13.07 4.05
N ILE A 53 10.99 11.88 3.62
CA ILE A 53 10.76 11.58 2.22
C ILE A 53 9.26 11.55 1.97
N LEU A 54 8.84 12.17 0.86
CA LEU A 54 7.49 12.16 0.34
C LEU A 54 7.49 11.49 -1.03
N THR A 55 6.51 10.65 -1.28
CA THR A 55 6.23 10.09 -2.62
C THR A 55 4.76 9.71 -2.74
N ASN A 56 4.27 9.66 -3.98
CA ASN A 56 2.97 9.09 -4.32
C ASN A 56 2.99 8.36 -5.66
N ASP A 57 4.17 8.21 -6.28
CA ASP A 57 4.28 7.70 -7.64
C ASP A 57 4.47 6.17 -7.65
N PRO A 58 3.46 5.38 -8.06
CA PRO A 58 3.56 3.92 -8.06
C PRO A 58 4.74 3.39 -8.88
N TYR A 59 5.01 4.01 -10.02
CA TYR A 59 6.08 3.56 -10.92
C TYR A 59 7.49 3.91 -10.42
N MET A 60 7.62 4.99 -9.63
CA MET A 60 8.92 5.45 -9.13
C MET A 60 9.28 4.88 -7.76
N CYS A 61 8.32 4.26 -7.06
CA CYS A 61 8.55 3.63 -5.76
C CYS A 61 8.22 2.13 -5.76
N ASN A 62 8.36 1.48 -6.92
CA ASN A 62 8.15 0.04 -7.11
C ASN A 62 6.82 -0.45 -6.51
N ALA A 63 5.73 0.26 -6.83
CA ALA A 63 4.39 0.00 -6.32
C ALA A 63 4.26 -0.04 -4.78
N ALA A 64 5.09 0.72 -4.05
CA ALA A 64 4.89 0.95 -2.61
C ALA A 64 3.53 1.61 -2.33
N VAL A 65 2.97 2.32 -3.29
CA VAL A 65 1.58 2.76 -3.36
C VAL A 65 0.97 2.33 -4.68
N SER A 66 -0.34 2.27 -4.77
CA SER A 66 -1.05 1.72 -5.94
C SER A 66 -1.72 2.78 -6.81
N HIS A 67 -1.85 4.03 -6.35
CA HIS A 67 -2.36 5.18 -7.11
C HIS A 67 -1.89 6.51 -6.51
N LEU A 68 -2.00 7.60 -7.29
CA LEU A 68 -1.45 8.90 -6.93
C LEU A 68 -2.11 9.61 -5.73
N PRO A 69 -3.39 9.41 -5.39
CA PRO A 69 -3.96 10.04 -4.19
C PRO A 69 -3.34 9.60 -2.86
N ASP A 70 -2.66 8.45 -2.80
CA ASP A 70 -1.99 7.98 -1.60
C ASP A 70 -0.61 8.61 -1.44
N TRP A 71 -0.50 9.62 -0.59
CA TRP A 71 0.77 10.26 -0.27
C TRP A 71 1.47 9.55 0.89
N VAL A 72 2.66 9.07 0.65
CA VAL A 72 3.48 8.36 1.65
C VAL A 72 4.54 9.29 2.21
N VAL A 73 4.58 9.36 3.54
CA VAL A 73 5.63 10.02 4.32
C VAL A 73 6.50 8.95 4.97
N LEU A 74 7.81 9.00 4.73
CA LEU A 74 8.80 8.10 5.32
C LEU A 74 9.80 8.91 6.13
N VAL A 75 9.99 8.51 7.38
CA VAL A 75 10.90 9.14 8.33
C VAL A 75 11.90 8.11 8.82
N PRO A 76 13.20 8.23 8.46
CA PRO A 76 14.22 7.39 9.04
C PRO A 76 14.45 7.79 10.50
N VAL A 77 14.46 6.81 11.37
CA VAL A 77 14.65 7.01 12.82
C VAL A 77 16.12 6.88 13.16
N PHE A 78 16.71 7.98 13.61
CA PHE A 78 18.11 8.02 14.03
C PHE A 78 18.23 8.15 15.55
N LYS A 79 19.27 7.53 16.11
CA LYS A 79 19.72 7.70 17.48
C LYS A 79 21.25 7.76 17.51
N ASP A 80 21.80 8.81 18.08
CA ASP A 80 23.26 9.01 18.19
C ASP A 80 23.98 8.84 16.83
N GLY A 81 23.37 9.40 15.75
CA GLY A 81 23.89 9.34 14.39
C GLY A 81 23.73 7.96 13.70
N ARG A 82 23.07 6.97 14.34
CA ARG A 82 22.82 5.64 13.76
C ARG A 82 21.37 5.50 13.35
N HIS A 83 21.12 5.00 12.15
CA HIS A 83 19.79 4.63 11.68
C HIS A 83 19.34 3.34 12.39
N ILE A 84 18.21 3.40 13.09
CA ILE A 84 17.71 2.30 13.94
C ILE A 84 16.36 1.72 13.51
N ALA A 85 15.54 2.47 12.81
CA ALA A 85 14.20 2.07 12.39
C ALA A 85 13.65 3.03 11.33
N TRP A 86 12.47 2.71 10.81
CA TRP A 86 11.64 3.59 10.00
C TRP A 86 10.31 3.85 10.67
N SER A 87 9.80 5.06 10.52
CA SER A 87 8.41 5.41 10.75
C SER A 87 7.82 5.89 9.44
N ALA A 88 6.71 5.31 9.04
CA ALA A 88 6.06 5.69 7.81
C ALA A 88 4.54 5.74 7.98
N MET A 89 3.90 6.51 7.11
CA MET A 89 2.45 6.60 7.05
C MET A 89 2.03 7.05 5.66
N PHE A 90 1.00 6.44 5.10
CA PHE A 90 0.32 7.05 3.98
C PHE A 90 -1.03 7.65 4.40
N GLY A 91 -1.56 8.54 3.57
CA GLY A 91 -2.91 9.05 3.68
C GLY A 91 -3.48 9.36 2.31
N HIS A 92 -4.75 8.99 2.11
CA HIS A 92 -5.47 9.24 0.88
C HIS A 92 -5.93 10.69 0.82
N MET A 93 -5.30 11.49 -0.06
CA MET A 93 -5.62 12.90 -0.27
C MET A 93 -6.92 13.04 -1.06
N SER A 94 -7.77 13.98 -0.67
CA SER A 94 -9.07 14.23 -1.35
C SER A 94 -8.91 14.67 -2.80
N ASP A 95 -7.82 15.33 -3.14
CA ASP A 95 -7.51 15.78 -4.49
C ASP A 95 -6.00 15.84 -4.72
N ASN A 96 -5.57 15.34 -5.84
CA ASN A 96 -4.18 15.29 -6.29
C ASN A 96 -3.98 15.97 -7.65
N GLY A 97 -4.94 16.80 -8.09
CA GLY A 97 -4.97 17.38 -9.42
C GLY A 97 -5.55 16.42 -10.47
N GLY A 98 -4.99 16.45 -11.66
CA GLY A 98 -5.44 15.60 -12.76
C GLY A 98 -6.70 16.10 -13.46
N MET A 99 -7.28 15.26 -14.33
CA MET A 99 -8.34 15.68 -15.24
C MET A 99 -9.73 15.83 -14.60
N VAL A 100 -9.94 15.19 -13.43
CA VAL A 100 -11.22 15.26 -12.72
C VAL A 100 -11.04 15.64 -11.24
N PRO A 101 -12.00 16.30 -10.59
CA PRO A 101 -12.02 16.46 -9.12
C PRO A 101 -12.00 15.09 -8.42
N GLY A 102 -11.27 15.00 -7.31
CA GLY A 102 -11.06 13.74 -6.58
C GLY A 102 -9.98 12.85 -7.16
N SER A 103 -9.41 13.22 -8.32
CA SER A 103 -8.23 12.57 -8.92
C SER A 103 -8.37 11.07 -9.19
N ILE A 104 -9.60 10.61 -9.49
CA ILE A 104 -9.89 9.22 -9.88
C ILE A 104 -10.61 9.23 -11.24
N PRO A 105 -9.92 9.59 -12.33
CA PRO A 105 -10.52 9.59 -13.66
C PRO A 105 -10.62 8.15 -14.20
N ILE A 106 -11.84 7.66 -14.43
CA ILE A 106 -12.07 6.35 -15.04
C ILE A 106 -11.58 6.34 -16.50
N GLU A 107 -11.76 7.45 -17.20
CA GLU A 107 -11.40 7.64 -18.61
C GLU A 107 -9.90 7.88 -18.85
N ALA A 108 -9.08 7.89 -17.78
CA ALA A 108 -7.64 8.06 -17.94
C ALA A 108 -7.02 6.86 -18.68
N THR A 109 -6.15 7.16 -19.63
CA THR A 109 -5.36 6.18 -20.40
C THR A 109 -3.91 6.17 -19.97
N THR A 110 -3.46 7.23 -19.29
CA THR A 110 -2.12 7.36 -18.76
C THR A 110 -2.14 7.96 -17.36
N ILE A 111 -1.17 7.62 -16.54
CA ILE A 111 -1.01 8.14 -15.18
C ILE A 111 -0.85 9.67 -15.12
N PHE A 112 -0.43 10.32 -16.21
CA PHE A 112 -0.31 11.78 -16.29
C PHE A 112 -1.65 12.52 -16.19
N GLN A 113 -2.75 11.83 -16.46
CA GLN A 113 -4.11 12.38 -16.37
C GLN A 113 -4.68 12.28 -14.94
N GLU A 114 -4.02 11.53 -14.05
CA GLU A 114 -4.52 11.23 -12.70
C GLU A 114 -4.07 12.23 -11.63
N GLY A 115 -3.14 13.12 -11.93
CA GLY A 115 -2.71 14.17 -11.01
C GLY A 115 -1.19 14.33 -10.93
N ILE A 116 -0.77 15.08 -9.90
CA ILE A 116 0.66 15.30 -9.67
C ILE A 116 1.35 14.01 -9.27
N ARG A 117 2.47 13.73 -9.94
CA ARG A 117 3.37 12.64 -9.63
C ARG A 117 4.53 13.17 -8.81
N ILE A 118 4.69 12.65 -7.61
CA ILE A 118 5.75 13.01 -6.68
C ILE A 118 6.71 11.80 -6.58
N PRO A 119 7.85 11.82 -7.30
CA PRO A 119 8.84 10.77 -7.15
C PRO A 119 9.36 10.76 -5.72
N PRO A 120 10.00 9.67 -5.24
CA PRO A 120 10.65 9.67 -3.93
C PRO A 120 11.57 10.87 -3.77
N THR A 121 11.17 11.82 -2.91
CA THR A 121 11.85 13.11 -2.80
C THR A 121 11.91 13.58 -1.35
N LYS A 122 13.00 14.24 -0.98
CA LYS A 122 13.18 14.77 0.38
C LYS A 122 12.35 16.03 0.56
N LEU A 123 11.22 15.90 1.23
CA LEU A 123 10.41 17.05 1.68
C LEU A 123 11.14 17.85 2.76
N TYR A 124 11.86 17.14 3.64
CA TYR A 124 12.80 17.75 4.58
C TYR A 124 14.21 17.19 4.32
N LYS A 125 15.21 18.06 4.31
CA LYS A 125 16.63 17.70 4.25
C LYS A 125 17.28 18.11 5.55
N LYS A 126 17.77 17.14 6.34
CA LYS A 126 18.42 17.40 7.63
C LYS A 126 17.61 18.32 8.54
N GLY A 127 16.31 18.10 8.63
CA GLY A 127 15.39 18.89 9.44
C GLY A 127 14.89 20.19 8.80
N VAL A 128 15.36 20.56 7.61
CA VAL A 128 14.96 21.79 6.91
C VAL A 128 13.92 21.50 5.84
N LEU A 129 12.72 22.08 5.99
CA LEU A 129 11.64 21.97 5.00
C LEU A 129 12.07 22.58 3.66
N GLN A 130 11.83 21.84 2.59
CA GLN A 130 12.01 22.32 1.22
C GLN A 130 10.73 23.04 0.76
N SER A 131 10.59 24.30 1.19
CA SER A 131 9.36 25.10 1.01
C SER A 131 8.97 25.26 -0.44
N ASP A 132 9.93 25.52 -1.33
CA ASP A 132 9.65 25.72 -2.76
C ASP A 132 9.08 24.44 -3.41
N LEU A 133 9.58 23.28 -2.99
CA LEU A 133 9.04 21.99 -3.42
C LEU A 133 7.61 21.80 -2.93
N LEU A 134 7.35 22.09 -1.65
CA LEU A 134 6.01 21.99 -1.08
C LEU A 134 5.02 22.92 -1.81
N GLU A 135 5.39 24.17 -2.05
CA GLU A 135 4.56 25.12 -2.78
C GLU A 135 4.30 24.66 -4.22
N LEU A 136 5.33 24.12 -4.91
CA LEU A 136 5.17 23.56 -6.24
C LEU A 136 4.12 22.41 -6.25
N ILE A 137 4.20 21.50 -5.29
CA ILE A 137 3.25 20.39 -5.16
C ILE A 137 1.83 20.93 -4.92
N LEU A 138 1.67 21.85 -3.97
CA LEU A 138 0.37 22.38 -3.59
C LEU A 138 -0.27 23.25 -4.68
N HIS A 139 0.51 23.85 -5.56
CA HIS A 139 -0.03 24.57 -6.73
C HIS A 139 -0.66 23.66 -7.80
N ASN A 140 -0.37 22.36 -7.76
CA ASN A 140 -0.87 21.40 -8.73
C ASN A 140 -2.10 20.60 -8.25
N VAL A 141 -2.64 20.91 -7.07
CA VAL A 141 -3.84 20.27 -6.50
C VAL A 141 -4.96 21.29 -6.34
N ARG A 142 -6.23 20.84 -6.34
CA ARG A 142 -7.40 21.73 -6.21
C ARG A 142 -7.69 22.14 -4.78
N THR A 143 -7.19 21.37 -3.80
CA THR A 143 -7.43 21.58 -2.37
C THR A 143 -6.12 21.81 -1.60
N PRO A 144 -5.31 22.86 -1.96
CA PRO A 144 -3.95 23.02 -1.43
C PRO A 144 -3.90 23.17 0.10
N GLN A 145 -4.91 23.80 0.70
CA GLN A 145 -4.96 23.94 2.16
C GLN A 145 -5.22 22.59 2.84
N TRP A 146 -6.13 21.76 2.31
CA TRP A 146 -6.43 20.44 2.86
C TRP A 146 -5.20 19.53 2.73
N ASN A 147 -4.61 19.46 1.54
CA ASN A 147 -3.39 18.68 1.32
C ASN A 147 -2.24 19.10 2.25
N ARG A 148 -2.08 20.41 2.51
CA ARG A 148 -1.08 20.91 3.46
C ARG A 148 -1.37 20.46 4.90
N PHE A 149 -2.62 20.53 5.35
CA PHE A 149 -2.99 20.09 6.70
C PHE A 149 -2.83 18.58 6.85
N ASP A 150 -3.25 17.81 5.85
CA ASP A 150 -3.14 16.36 5.84
C ASP A 150 -1.66 15.92 5.85
N LEU A 151 -0.84 16.50 4.98
CA LEU A 151 0.60 16.23 4.95
C LEU A 151 1.28 16.56 6.28
N ASN A 152 0.95 17.70 6.88
CA ASN A 152 1.47 18.07 8.20
C ASN A 152 1.02 17.07 9.29
N ALA A 153 -0.20 16.56 9.21
CA ALA A 153 -0.70 15.56 10.14
C ALA A 153 0.06 14.21 9.99
N LEU A 154 0.35 13.79 8.75
CA LEU A 154 1.16 12.59 8.48
C LEU A 154 2.59 12.76 9.00
N VAL A 155 3.24 13.88 8.69
CA VAL A 155 4.60 14.20 9.17
C VAL A 155 4.65 14.22 10.71
N ALA A 156 3.69 14.85 11.37
CA ALA A 156 3.62 14.90 12.83
C ALA A 156 3.42 13.51 13.46
N ALA A 157 2.61 12.65 12.82
CA ALA A 157 2.41 11.28 13.27
C ALA A 157 3.69 10.46 13.15
N CYS A 158 4.37 10.50 11.99
CA CYS A 158 5.63 9.81 11.78
C CYS A 158 6.72 10.27 12.75
N ASN A 159 6.86 11.59 12.96
CA ASN A 159 7.82 12.14 13.92
C ASN A 159 7.50 11.71 15.36
N THR A 160 6.20 11.63 15.73
CA THR A 160 5.79 11.13 17.04
C THR A 160 6.19 9.67 17.22
N ALA A 161 5.94 8.84 16.23
CA ALA A 161 6.32 7.43 16.26
C ALA A 161 7.85 7.24 16.28
N ALA A 162 8.57 8.00 15.47
CA ALA A 162 10.05 8.01 15.48
C ALA A 162 10.61 8.35 16.87
N LYS A 163 10.08 9.42 17.51
CA LYS A 163 10.45 9.79 18.87
C LYS A 163 10.18 8.66 19.87
N ARG A 164 9.03 7.96 19.74
CA ARG A 164 8.70 6.83 20.61
C ARG A 164 9.66 5.65 20.44
N CYS A 165 10.11 5.37 19.22
CA CYS A 165 11.13 4.35 18.98
C CYS A 165 12.44 4.69 19.71
N VAL A 166 12.90 5.96 19.62
CA VAL A 166 14.09 6.41 20.34
C VAL A 166 13.91 6.33 21.85
N GLU A 167 12.76 6.73 22.40
CA GLU A 167 12.45 6.62 23.84
C GLU A 167 12.49 5.16 24.33
N LEU A 168 11.97 4.21 23.53
CA LEU A 168 12.05 2.78 23.83
C LEU A 168 13.49 2.30 23.85
N SER A 169 14.30 2.69 22.87
CA SER A 169 15.71 2.36 22.80
C SER A 169 16.51 2.96 23.98
N VAL A 170 16.21 4.19 24.37
CA VAL A 170 16.83 4.80 25.59
C VAL A 170 16.44 4.06 26.86
N ARG A 171 15.16 3.68 26.97
CA ARG A 171 14.62 3.04 28.19
C ARG A 171 15.09 1.59 28.38
N PHE A 172 15.16 0.82 27.30
CA PHE A 172 15.40 -0.62 27.37
C PHE A 172 16.73 -1.06 26.79
N GLY A 173 17.43 -0.18 26.08
CA GLY A 173 18.64 -0.47 25.30
C GLY A 173 18.34 -0.86 23.86
N ASP A 174 19.30 -0.60 22.98
CA ASP A 174 19.20 -0.87 21.53
C ASP A 174 19.04 -2.37 21.26
N ASP A 175 19.82 -3.21 21.97
CA ASP A 175 19.79 -4.67 21.78
C ASP A 175 18.41 -5.25 22.11
N VAL A 176 17.77 -4.75 23.15
CA VAL A 176 16.40 -5.17 23.51
C VAL A 176 15.40 -4.74 22.47
N LEU A 177 15.51 -3.50 21.94
CA LEU A 177 14.64 -3.01 20.87
C LEU A 177 14.76 -3.89 19.64
N PHE A 178 15.97 -4.13 19.15
CA PHE A 178 16.21 -4.93 17.93
C PHE A 178 15.78 -6.37 18.12
N SER A 179 16.17 -7.01 19.24
CA SER A 179 15.74 -8.39 19.55
C SER A 179 14.22 -8.53 19.63
N THR A 180 13.52 -7.48 20.14
CA THR A 180 12.06 -7.49 20.18
C THR A 180 11.47 -7.42 18.77
N MET A 181 12.01 -6.56 17.89
CA MET A 181 11.59 -6.48 16.48
C MET A 181 11.76 -7.84 15.78
N ASP A 182 12.92 -8.49 15.97
CA ASP A 182 13.20 -9.79 15.38
C ASP A 182 12.27 -10.89 15.91
N ILE A 183 11.97 -10.89 17.21
CA ILE A 183 11.02 -11.83 17.80
C ILE A 183 9.61 -11.62 17.25
N MET A 184 9.17 -10.37 17.07
CA MET A 184 7.87 -10.08 16.47
C MET A 184 7.77 -10.56 15.03
N LEU A 185 8.80 -10.32 14.22
CA LEU A 185 8.87 -10.83 12.84
C LEU A 185 8.88 -12.37 12.84
N ARG A 186 9.67 -13.01 13.71
CA ARG A 186 9.75 -14.47 13.81
C ARG A 186 8.42 -15.12 14.19
N ARG A 187 7.64 -14.51 15.08
CA ARG A 187 6.32 -15.01 15.45
C ARG A 187 5.37 -15.06 14.25
N ASN A 188 5.39 -14.05 13.38
CA ASN A 188 4.61 -14.06 12.15
C ASN A 188 5.11 -15.12 11.15
N TYR A 189 6.43 -15.30 11.03
CA TYR A 189 7.00 -16.37 10.23
C TYR A 189 6.49 -17.75 10.68
N ASP A 190 6.59 -18.04 11.97
CA ASP A 190 6.20 -19.36 12.51
C ASP A 190 4.69 -19.59 12.37
N ALA A 191 3.87 -18.56 12.58
CA ALA A 191 2.42 -18.63 12.38
C ALA A 191 2.06 -18.89 10.91
N MET A 192 2.64 -18.13 9.98
CA MET A 192 2.38 -18.29 8.55
C MET A 192 2.84 -19.65 8.03
N LYS A 193 3.98 -20.14 8.49
CA LYS A 193 4.43 -21.48 8.15
C LYS A 193 3.39 -22.56 8.50
N HIS A 194 2.77 -22.43 9.68
CA HIS A 194 1.67 -23.31 10.09
C HIS A 194 0.44 -23.14 9.18
N ILE A 195 0.04 -21.91 8.92
CA ILE A 195 -1.11 -21.57 8.06
C ILE A 195 -0.93 -22.11 6.63
N ILE A 196 0.25 -21.94 6.05
CA ILE A 196 0.57 -22.47 4.72
C ILE A 196 0.39 -23.99 4.70
N GLY A 197 0.88 -24.69 5.73
CA GLY A 197 0.71 -26.14 5.85
C GLY A 197 -0.75 -26.58 5.94
N MET A 198 -1.63 -25.75 6.52
CA MET A 198 -3.06 -26.07 6.67
C MET A 198 -3.89 -25.74 5.42
N PHE A 199 -3.63 -24.59 4.77
CA PHE A 199 -4.50 -24.03 3.73
C PHE A 199 -3.98 -24.20 2.31
N ILE A 200 -2.68 -24.41 2.12
CA ILE A 200 -2.07 -24.45 0.79
C ILE A 200 -1.67 -25.88 0.44
N PRO A 201 -2.38 -26.55 -0.49
CA PRO A 201 -2.03 -27.90 -0.91
C PRO A 201 -0.79 -27.93 -1.81
N GLU A 202 -0.15 -29.09 -1.95
CA GLU A 202 0.95 -29.31 -2.91
C GLU A 202 0.44 -29.34 -4.35
N GLU A 203 -0.76 -29.91 -4.56
CA GLU A 203 -1.39 -29.91 -5.88
C GLU A 203 -1.90 -28.50 -6.22
N PRO A 204 -1.59 -28.01 -7.43
CA PRO A 204 -2.02 -26.70 -7.86
C PRO A 204 -3.56 -26.54 -7.84
N ARG A 205 -4.02 -25.41 -7.32
CA ARG A 205 -5.40 -24.93 -7.44
C ARG A 205 -5.41 -23.70 -8.32
N VAL A 206 -6.39 -23.63 -9.20
CA VAL A 206 -6.52 -22.54 -10.17
C VAL A 206 -7.87 -21.89 -9.98
N PHE A 207 -7.89 -20.57 -9.92
CA PHE A 207 -9.11 -19.80 -9.97
C PHE A 207 -8.92 -18.55 -10.84
N GLU A 208 -10.00 -18.12 -11.47
CA GLU A 208 -10.05 -16.92 -12.28
C GLU A 208 -11.34 -16.15 -12.03
N ASP A 209 -11.24 -14.83 -12.08
CA ASP A 209 -12.37 -13.93 -11.95
C ASP A 209 -12.22 -12.77 -12.95
N TYR A 210 -13.28 -12.00 -13.15
CA TYR A 210 -13.35 -11.03 -14.24
C TYR A 210 -13.81 -9.67 -13.76
N LEU A 211 -13.14 -8.61 -14.25
CA LEU A 211 -13.75 -7.30 -14.34
C LEU A 211 -14.68 -7.31 -15.56
N CYS A 212 -15.96 -7.01 -15.36
CA CYS A 212 -16.95 -7.10 -16.45
C CYS A 212 -16.64 -6.13 -17.58
N ASP A 213 -16.31 -4.87 -17.24
CA ASP A 213 -15.90 -3.85 -18.18
C ASP A 213 -15.05 -2.78 -17.46
N ASP A 214 -14.47 -1.88 -18.23
CA ASP A 214 -13.62 -0.77 -17.73
C ASP A 214 -14.33 0.59 -17.69
N GLY A 215 -15.64 0.62 -17.89
CA GLY A 215 -16.41 1.85 -18.03
C GLY A 215 -16.21 2.59 -19.36
N MET A 216 -15.32 2.08 -20.23
CA MET A 216 -15.01 2.64 -21.55
C MET A 216 -15.48 1.73 -22.70
N GLY A 217 -16.20 0.66 -22.34
CA GLY A 217 -16.77 -0.30 -23.29
C GLY A 217 -15.83 -1.44 -23.70
N MET A 218 -14.75 -1.62 -22.96
CA MET A 218 -13.83 -2.75 -23.13
C MET A 218 -13.90 -3.71 -21.95
N GLY A 219 -13.73 -4.98 -22.20
CA GLY A 219 -13.78 -6.07 -21.21
C GLY A 219 -14.48 -7.31 -21.79
N PRO A 220 -14.72 -8.35 -20.99
CA PRO A 220 -14.21 -8.50 -19.62
C PRO A 220 -12.70 -8.68 -19.56
N TYR A 221 -12.10 -8.30 -18.42
CA TYR A 221 -10.68 -8.55 -18.14
C TYR A 221 -10.53 -9.63 -17.09
N LYS A 222 -9.77 -10.66 -17.43
CA LYS A 222 -9.53 -11.80 -16.55
C LYS A 222 -8.36 -11.57 -15.61
N ILE A 223 -8.56 -11.90 -14.33
CA ILE A 223 -7.50 -12.12 -13.35
C ILE A 223 -7.47 -13.59 -13.01
N LYS A 224 -6.32 -14.25 -13.24
CA LYS A 224 -6.13 -15.67 -12.99
C LYS A 224 -4.98 -15.86 -12.01
N CYS A 225 -5.15 -16.77 -11.05
CA CYS A 225 -4.08 -17.16 -10.15
C CYS A 225 -4.04 -18.69 -10.00
N THR A 226 -2.84 -19.24 -9.99
CA THR A 226 -2.56 -20.63 -9.61
C THR A 226 -1.85 -20.62 -8.28
N MET A 227 -2.36 -21.35 -7.30
CA MET A 227 -1.82 -21.46 -5.95
C MET A 227 -1.39 -22.89 -5.67
N TRP A 228 -0.17 -23.09 -5.12
CA TRP A 228 0.30 -24.37 -4.61
C TRP A 228 1.39 -24.18 -3.55
N ARG A 229 1.79 -25.26 -2.90
CA ARG A 229 2.86 -25.26 -1.91
C ARG A 229 4.06 -26.06 -2.41
N GLU A 230 5.25 -25.48 -2.27
CA GLU A 230 6.53 -26.17 -2.46
C GLU A 230 7.30 -26.18 -1.14
N GLY A 231 7.33 -27.34 -0.47
CA GLY A 231 7.93 -27.43 0.87
C GLY A 231 7.18 -26.55 1.87
N GLU A 232 7.84 -25.53 2.40
CA GLU A 232 7.26 -24.57 3.35
C GLU A 232 6.73 -23.29 2.69
N LYS A 233 6.92 -23.13 1.37
CA LYS A 233 6.55 -21.92 0.64
C LYS A 233 5.21 -22.04 -0.06
N ALA A 234 4.39 -21.02 0.07
CA ALA A 234 3.22 -20.81 -0.77
C ALA A 234 3.65 -20.10 -2.06
N ILE A 235 3.17 -20.61 -3.20
CA ILE A 235 3.43 -20.04 -4.51
C ILE A 235 2.12 -19.52 -5.08
N PHE A 236 2.11 -18.28 -5.56
CA PHE A 236 0.99 -17.66 -6.25
C PHE A 236 1.47 -17.17 -7.62
N ASP A 237 0.96 -17.76 -8.68
CA ASP A 237 1.34 -17.45 -10.05
C ASP A 237 0.14 -16.86 -10.81
N PHE A 238 0.26 -15.59 -11.19
CA PHE A 238 -0.75 -14.84 -11.94
C PHE A 238 -0.60 -14.98 -13.47
N SER A 239 0.16 -15.93 -13.94
CA SER A 239 0.27 -16.25 -15.37
C SER A 239 -1.09 -16.62 -15.96
N GLY A 240 -1.43 -15.97 -17.07
CA GLY A 240 -2.74 -16.10 -17.73
C GLY A 240 -3.75 -15.02 -17.31
N THR A 241 -3.35 -14.05 -16.46
CA THR A 241 -4.06 -12.77 -16.31
C THR A 241 -3.96 -11.99 -17.63
N ASP A 242 -5.05 -11.33 -18.01
CA ASP A 242 -5.14 -10.59 -19.27
C ASP A 242 -4.12 -9.44 -19.35
N PRO A 243 -3.77 -8.99 -20.56
CA PRO A 243 -2.94 -7.82 -20.77
C PRO A 243 -3.52 -6.56 -20.10
N GLN A 244 -2.65 -5.58 -19.84
CA GLN A 244 -3.05 -4.29 -19.29
C GLN A 244 -4.18 -3.64 -20.11
N ALA A 245 -5.13 -3.01 -19.41
CA ALA A 245 -6.20 -2.23 -20.02
C ALA A 245 -5.66 -0.91 -20.58
N GLN A 246 -6.37 -0.34 -21.59
CA GLN A 246 -6.11 1.01 -22.09
C GLN A 246 -6.71 2.10 -21.18
N SER A 247 -7.54 1.72 -20.20
CA SER A 247 -8.19 2.57 -19.20
C SER A 247 -7.49 2.49 -17.85
N SER A 248 -8.08 3.11 -16.84
CA SER A 248 -7.50 3.22 -15.50
C SER A 248 -7.67 2.02 -14.57
N VAL A 249 -8.31 0.93 -15.03
CA VAL A 249 -8.60 -0.25 -14.19
C VAL A 249 -7.40 -1.14 -13.91
N ASN A 250 -6.22 -0.80 -14.42
CA ASN A 250 -4.99 -1.52 -14.11
C ASN A 250 -4.63 -1.36 -12.62
N PHE A 251 -4.01 -2.39 -12.06
CA PHE A 251 -3.48 -2.36 -10.72
C PHE A 251 -1.97 -2.67 -10.73
N PHE A 252 -1.14 -1.70 -10.41
CA PHE A 252 0.27 -1.98 -10.25
C PHE A 252 0.48 -2.65 -8.87
N LEU A 253 0.36 -3.96 -8.86
CA LEU A 253 0.57 -4.84 -7.71
C LEU A 253 2.04 -5.27 -7.66
N ASN A 254 2.73 -4.99 -6.57
CA ASN A 254 4.00 -5.64 -6.32
C ASN A 254 3.81 -6.91 -5.47
N GLU A 255 4.87 -7.69 -5.40
CA GLU A 255 4.87 -8.97 -4.72
C GLU A 255 4.60 -8.80 -3.21
N ASP A 256 5.19 -7.79 -2.56
CA ASP A 256 5.03 -7.55 -1.12
C ASP A 256 3.63 -7.07 -0.77
N MET A 257 3.00 -6.27 -1.63
CA MET A 257 1.60 -5.87 -1.45
C MET A 257 0.66 -7.09 -1.52
N PHE A 258 0.90 -8.02 -2.43
CA PHE A 258 0.12 -9.26 -2.47
C PHE A 258 0.36 -10.14 -1.22
N LYS A 259 1.61 -10.27 -0.76
CA LYS A 259 1.92 -11.00 0.49
C LYS A 259 1.18 -10.40 1.68
N MET A 260 1.09 -9.07 1.74
CA MET A 260 0.31 -8.37 2.75
C MET A 260 -1.19 -8.75 2.68
N PHE A 261 -1.79 -8.76 1.48
CA PHE A 261 -3.18 -9.20 1.32
C PHE A 261 -3.36 -10.63 1.80
N PHE A 262 -2.52 -11.55 1.35
CA PHE A 262 -2.56 -12.94 1.78
C PHE A 262 -2.43 -13.09 3.30
N GLY A 263 -1.47 -12.41 3.92
CA GLY A 263 -1.30 -12.44 5.37
C GLY A 263 -2.47 -11.85 6.14
N SER A 264 -3.05 -10.75 5.66
CA SER A 264 -4.23 -10.14 6.28
C SER A 264 -5.46 -11.07 6.24
N PHE A 265 -5.64 -11.81 5.14
CA PHE A 265 -6.71 -12.79 4.99
C PHE A 265 -6.52 -14.03 5.87
N THR A 266 -5.31 -14.40 6.18
CA THR A 266 -5.00 -15.67 6.84
C THR A 266 -4.65 -15.51 8.32
N ILE A 267 -3.67 -14.68 8.67
CA ILE A 267 -3.19 -14.55 10.05
C ILE A 267 -4.31 -14.04 10.97
N ASN A 268 -5.00 -12.98 10.57
CA ASN A 268 -6.05 -12.38 11.40
C ASN A 268 -7.26 -13.30 11.62
N VAL A 269 -7.50 -14.25 10.70
CA VAL A 269 -8.59 -15.22 10.83
C VAL A 269 -8.18 -16.39 11.72
N VAL A 270 -6.94 -16.88 11.58
CA VAL A 270 -6.47 -18.07 12.32
C VAL A 270 -6.02 -17.73 13.73
N ASP A 271 -5.32 -16.61 13.91
CA ASP A 271 -4.88 -16.13 15.22
C ASP A 271 -4.94 -14.60 15.31
N PRO A 272 -6.09 -14.06 15.75
CA PRO A 272 -6.30 -12.60 15.86
C PRO A 272 -5.44 -11.94 16.95
N GLN A 273 -4.70 -12.70 17.75
CA GLN A 273 -3.78 -12.16 18.77
C GLN A 273 -2.37 -11.91 18.23
N ILE A 274 -2.06 -12.41 17.04
CA ILE A 274 -0.78 -12.14 16.41
C ILE A 274 -0.82 -10.73 15.79
N VAL A 275 0.14 -9.90 16.19
CA VAL A 275 0.35 -8.60 15.55
C VAL A 275 0.89 -8.83 14.14
N PHE A 276 0.11 -8.49 13.13
CA PHE A 276 0.47 -8.64 11.73
C PHE A 276 1.71 -7.83 11.36
N ASN A 277 2.65 -8.46 10.65
CA ASN A 277 3.87 -7.83 10.15
C ASN A 277 4.50 -8.61 8.98
N ASP A 278 5.62 -8.12 8.44
CA ASP A 278 6.28 -8.67 7.23
C ASP A 278 7.14 -9.92 7.50
N GLY A 279 7.14 -10.46 8.70
CA GLY A 279 8.05 -11.56 9.08
C GLY A 279 7.92 -12.83 8.24
N PHE A 280 6.79 -13.04 7.58
CA PHE A 280 6.51 -14.23 6.78
C PHE A 280 6.80 -14.08 5.27
N TYR A 281 7.22 -12.92 4.80
CA TYR A 281 7.33 -12.64 3.35
C TYR A 281 8.23 -13.63 2.60
N ASP A 282 9.27 -14.16 3.27
CA ASP A 282 10.16 -15.14 2.69
C ASP A 282 9.51 -16.53 2.46
N LEU A 283 8.33 -16.77 3.07
CA LEU A 283 7.52 -17.98 2.88
C LEU A 283 6.55 -17.90 1.69
N VAL A 284 6.46 -16.74 1.03
CA VAL A 284 5.50 -16.52 -0.06
C VAL A 284 6.24 -16.08 -1.32
N ASP A 285 6.11 -16.86 -2.38
CA ASP A 285 6.61 -16.55 -3.72
C ASP A 285 5.43 -16.08 -4.58
N VAL A 286 5.55 -14.89 -5.18
CA VAL A 286 4.49 -14.28 -5.99
C VAL A 286 5.04 -13.98 -7.38
N ARG A 287 4.35 -14.47 -8.41
CA ARG A 287 4.76 -14.33 -9.82
C ARG A 287 3.72 -13.53 -10.57
N ILE A 288 4.05 -12.28 -10.90
CA ILE A 288 3.16 -11.37 -11.62
C ILE A 288 3.81 -10.99 -12.95
N PRO A 289 3.29 -11.48 -14.09
CA PRO A 289 3.88 -11.16 -15.39
C PRO A 289 3.75 -9.68 -15.74
N GLN A 290 4.84 -9.12 -16.27
CA GLN A 290 4.88 -7.73 -16.73
C GLN A 290 3.96 -7.52 -17.95
N GLY A 291 3.32 -6.35 -18.04
CA GLY A 291 2.41 -5.97 -19.12
C GLY A 291 0.99 -6.53 -18.97
N THR A 292 0.70 -7.16 -17.82
CA THR A 292 -0.66 -7.60 -17.47
C THR A 292 -1.42 -6.52 -16.72
N LEU A 293 -2.73 -6.74 -16.53
CA LEU A 293 -3.62 -5.90 -15.72
C LEU A 293 -3.07 -5.64 -14.30
N LEU A 294 -2.31 -6.59 -13.74
CA LEU A 294 -1.77 -6.55 -12.38
C LEU A 294 -0.31 -6.04 -12.30
N LYS A 295 0.36 -5.88 -13.44
CA LYS A 295 1.72 -5.31 -13.51
C LYS A 295 1.87 -4.55 -14.84
N PRO A 296 1.12 -3.45 -15.01
CA PRO A 296 1.10 -2.71 -16.25
C PRO A 296 2.43 -2.01 -16.51
N ASN A 297 2.72 -1.78 -17.79
CA ASN A 297 3.86 -0.98 -18.21
C ASN A 297 3.57 0.51 -18.04
N TYR A 298 4.57 1.27 -17.57
CA TYR A 298 4.51 2.72 -17.60
C TYR A 298 4.25 3.23 -19.05
N PRO A 299 3.39 4.21 -19.23
CA PRO A 299 2.70 5.07 -18.27
C PRO A 299 1.19 4.73 -18.10
N ALA A 300 0.80 3.46 -18.05
CA ALA A 300 -0.60 3.08 -17.93
C ALA A 300 -1.29 3.76 -16.73
N ALA A 301 -2.57 4.07 -16.88
CA ALA A 301 -3.40 4.66 -15.84
C ALA A 301 -3.77 3.61 -14.77
N LEU A 302 -3.94 4.06 -13.51
CA LEU A 302 -4.10 3.22 -12.32
C LEU A 302 -5.25 3.67 -11.39
N SER A 303 -5.92 4.80 -11.67
CA SER A 303 -6.87 5.40 -10.72
C SER A 303 -8.06 4.50 -10.40
N GLY A 304 -8.53 3.70 -11.36
CA GLY A 304 -9.62 2.74 -11.22
C GLY A 304 -9.22 1.36 -10.66
N ARG A 305 -8.02 1.22 -10.12
CA ARG A 305 -7.43 -0.05 -9.65
C ARG A 305 -8.29 -0.84 -8.64
N THR A 306 -9.19 -0.17 -7.93
CA THR A 306 -10.03 -0.77 -6.89
C THR A 306 -10.87 -1.94 -7.42
N HIS A 307 -11.27 -1.89 -8.68
CA HIS A 307 -11.99 -2.97 -9.34
C HIS A 307 -11.13 -4.24 -9.47
N ALA A 308 -9.87 -4.08 -9.92
CA ALA A 308 -8.93 -5.20 -9.96
C ALA A 308 -8.60 -5.73 -8.56
N LEU A 309 -8.44 -4.84 -7.57
CA LEU A 309 -8.21 -5.21 -6.16
C LEU A 309 -9.33 -6.08 -5.63
N GLY A 310 -10.60 -5.73 -5.89
CA GLY A 310 -11.75 -6.54 -5.49
C GLY A 310 -11.69 -7.96 -6.06
N ARG A 311 -11.34 -8.09 -7.34
CA ARG A 311 -11.19 -9.43 -7.98
C ARG A 311 -10.00 -10.21 -7.43
N ILE A 312 -8.89 -9.57 -7.05
CA ILE A 312 -7.77 -10.25 -6.37
C ILE A 312 -8.23 -10.87 -5.05
N PHE A 313 -9.06 -10.16 -4.28
CA PHE A 313 -9.59 -10.70 -3.02
C PHE A 313 -10.52 -11.89 -3.26
N ASP A 314 -11.37 -11.86 -4.29
CA ASP A 314 -12.22 -12.98 -4.65
C ASP A 314 -11.40 -14.19 -5.10
N VAL A 315 -10.39 -13.97 -5.95
CA VAL A 315 -9.46 -15.01 -6.40
C VAL A 315 -8.72 -15.64 -5.23
N LEU A 316 -8.19 -14.82 -4.32
CA LEU A 316 -7.47 -15.29 -3.13
C LEU A 316 -8.41 -16.07 -2.19
N GLY A 317 -9.58 -15.54 -1.89
CA GLY A 317 -10.57 -16.21 -1.05
C GLY A 317 -11.02 -17.54 -1.63
N ALA A 318 -11.28 -17.60 -2.95
CA ALA A 318 -11.66 -18.83 -3.63
C ALA A 318 -10.54 -19.90 -3.56
N LEU A 319 -9.29 -19.50 -3.84
CA LEU A 319 -8.15 -20.41 -3.79
C LEU A 319 -7.93 -20.98 -2.38
N LEU A 320 -8.02 -20.15 -1.35
CA LEU A 320 -7.92 -20.59 0.05
C LEU A 320 -9.06 -21.55 0.41
N GLY A 321 -10.28 -21.26 0.00
CA GLY A 321 -11.44 -22.15 0.16
C GLY A 321 -11.29 -23.49 -0.56
N MET A 322 -10.69 -23.49 -1.76
CA MET A 322 -10.36 -24.71 -2.50
C MET A 322 -9.23 -25.51 -1.85
N GLY A 323 -8.30 -24.82 -1.18
CA GLY A 323 -7.18 -25.45 -0.47
C GLY A 323 -7.60 -26.15 0.81
N ALA A 324 -8.57 -25.58 1.54
CA ALA A 324 -9.04 -26.07 2.83
C ALA A 324 -10.57 -25.97 2.94
N PRO A 325 -11.34 -26.74 2.14
CA PRO A 325 -12.81 -26.59 2.02
C PRO A 325 -13.56 -26.88 3.32
N GLU A 326 -12.98 -27.64 4.22
CA GLU A 326 -13.57 -27.94 5.53
C GLU A 326 -13.38 -26.81 6.56
N MET A 327 -12.46 -25.88 6.30
CA MET A 327 -12.05 -24.83 7.23
C MET A 327 -12.51 -23.45 6.80
N MET A 328 -12.76 -23.23 5.52
CA MET A 328 -13.09 -21.91 4.97
C MET A 328 -14.42 -21.95 4.23
N LEU A 329 -15.34 -21.12 4.70
CA LEU A 329 -16.51 -20.73 3.91
C LEU A 329 -16.13 -19.48 3.12
N ASN A 330 -16.21 -19.60 1.79
CA ASN A 330 -16.00 -18.47 0.91
C ASN A 330 -17.34 -17.98 0.39
N ALA A 331 -17.66 -16.72 0.67
CA ALA A 331 -18.80 -16.05 0.02
C ALA A 331 -18.31 -15.46 -1.30
N ALA A 332 -19.02 -15.73 -2.38
CA ALA A 332 -18.75 -15.11 -3.67
C ALA A 332 -19.06 -13.60 -3.63
N GLY A 333 -18.18 -12.81 -4.22
CA GLY A 333 -18.44 -11.45 -4.59
C GLY A 333 -17.94 -10.40 -3.56
N PHE A 334 -16.76 -9.88 -3.80
CA PHE A 334 -16.40 -8.55 -3.30
C PHE A 334 -17.23 -7.54 -4.09
N SER A 335 -18.10 -6.79 -3.41
CA SER A 335 -18.84 -5.71 -4.06
C SER A 335 -17.92 -4.54 -4.36
N ASP A 336 -18.02 -3.98 -5.57
CA ASP A 336 -17.31 -2.74 -5.91
C ASP A 336 -17.70 -1.62 -4.96
N SER A 337 -16.72 -0.83 -4.56
CA SER A 337 -16.95 0.38 -3.76
C SER A 337 -17.29 1.53 -4.71
N PRO A 338 -18.54 1.98 -4.80
CA PRO A 338 -18.88 3.12 -5.64
C PRO A 338 -18.25 4.40 -5.07
N HIS A 339 -17.50 5.12 -5.89
CA HIS A 339 -16.96 6.42 -5.55
C HIS A 339 -17.82 7.50 -6.20
N LEU A 340 -18.49 8.30 -5.38
CA LEU A 340 -19.29 9.42 -5.83
C LEU A 340 -18.60 10.74 -5.46
N PHE A 341 -18.20 11.49 -6.47
CA PHE A 341 -17.61 12.80 -6.29
C PHE A 341 -18.61 13.87 -6.70
N PHE A 342 -18.90 14.78 -5.78
CA PHE A 342 -19.74 15.94 -6.03
C PHE A 342 -18.91 17.20 -5.94
N SER A 343 -18.98 18.04 -6.95
CA SER A 343 -18.39 19.37 -6.93
C SER A 343 -19.39 20.38 -7.48
N GLY A 344 -19.36 21.60 -6.97
CA GLY A 344 -20.22 22.67 -7.43
C GLY A 344 -20.06 23.94 -6.58
N TYR A 345 -20.65 25.02 -7.06
CA TYR A 345 -20.72 26.24 -6.29
C TYR A 345 -22.03 26.27 -5.47
N ASP A 346 -21.92 26.58 -4.17
CA ASP A 346 -23.08 26.92 -3.37
C ASP A 346 -23.58 28.30 -3.81
N SER A 347 -24.71 28.32 -4.50
CA SER A 347 -25.31 29.55 -5.00
C SER A 347 -26.03 30.35 -3.93
N ARG A 348 -26.08 29.88 -2.69
CA ARG A 348 -26.74 30.57 -1.58
C ARG A 348 -25.90 31.77 -1.14
N PRO A 349 -26.54 32.96 -0.98
CA PRO A 349 -25.83 34.17 -0.55
C PRO A 349 -25.18 33.96 0.83
N GLY A 350 -23.91 34.31 0.97
CA GLY A 350 -23.17 34.34 2.24
C GLY A 350 -22.62 32.97 2.69
N LYS A 351 -22.51 31.98 1.79
CA LYS A 351 -21.80 30.70 2.05
C LYS A 351 -20.68 30.49 1.07
#